data_a41d158cb2cd3baf52ba277dfdec6187
#
_entry.id   a41d158cb2cd3baf52ba277dfdec6187
#
_cell.length_a   1.000
_cell.length_b   1.000
_cell.length_c   1.000
_cell.angle_alpha   90.00
_cell.angle_beta   90.00
_cell.angle_gamma   90.00
#
_symmetry.space_group_name_H-M   'P 1'
#
loop_
_entity.id
_entity.type
_entity.pdbx_description
1 polymer ?
#
loop_
_entity_poly.entity_id
_entity_poly.type
_entity_poly.pdbx_seq_one_letter_code
_entity_poly.pdbx_strand_id
1 'polypeptide(L)'
;YKRQILELVPRVDEHFSAAVAMILDCPGRVVITGMGKSGIIGRKMAATFASTGTPSFYLHPAEGIHGDLGMVTESDVVIALSNSGETGEVLHILPSLRRIGAKLIAMVGNAESSLAKNSDITLDVGVSQEACPLGLAPTSSTTAALAYGDALALALLSKRKFTASQFAVFHPGGSLGRK
;
A
#
# COMPACT_ATOMS: atom_id res chain seq x y z
N TYR A 1 -4.28 11.32 -17.07
CA TYR A 1 -4.66 10.21 -16.15
C TYR A 1 -4.90 8.90 -16.88
N LYS A 2 -5.82 8.85 -17.88
CA LYS A 2 -6.22 7.61 -18.54
C LYS A 2 -5.02 6.81 -19.06
N ARG A 3 -4.08 7.46 -19.77
CA ARG A 3 -2.89 6.79 -20.31
C ARG A 3 -2.02 6.22 -19.19
N GLN A 4 -1.72 7.01 -18.15
CA GLN A 4 -0.88 6.58 -17.03
C GLN A 4 -1.48 5.38 -16.28
N ILE A 5 -2.81 5.32 -16.14
CA ILE A 5 -3.45 4.14 -15.54
C ILE A 5 -3.35 2.92 -16.47
N LEU A 6 -3.48 3.08 -17.78
CA LEU A 6 -3.30 1.98 -18.72
C LEU A 6 -1.85 1.45 -18.75
N GLU A 7 -0.86 2.32 -18.50
CA GLU A 7 0.55 1.95 -18.38
C GLU A 7 0.84 1.03 -17.17
N LEU A 8 -0.08 0.95 -16.18
CA LEU A 8 0.05 0.03 -15.05
C LEU A 8 -0.35 -1.42 -15.39
N VAL A 9 -1.17 -1.63 -16.43
CA VAL A 9 -1.70 -2.98 -16.75
C VAL A 9 -0.59 -4.01 -16.94
N PRO A 10 0.48 -3.76 -17.71
CA PRO A 10 1.58 -4.72 -17.88
C PRO A 10 2.45 -4.89 -16.62
N ARG A 11 2.27 -4.06 -15.59
CA ARG A 11 2.98 -4.16 -14.29
C ARG A 11 2.21 -4.95 -13.25
N VAL A 12 1.02 -5.46 -13.58
CA VAL A 12 0.31 -6.49 -12.83
C VAL A 12 0.93 -7.84 -13.23
N ASP A 13 2.12 -8.08 -12.75
CA ASP A 13 3.06 -9.14 -13.13
C ASP A 13 3.29 -10.14 -11.97
N GLU A 14 4.43 -10.82 -12.02
CA GLU A 14 4.88 -11.73 -10.95
C GLU A 14 5.11 -11.04 -9.60
N HIS A 15 5.56 -9.79 -9.58
CA HIS A 15 5.75 -9.02 -8.33
C HIS A 15 4.41 -8.71 -7.68
N PHE A 16 3.39 -8.35 -8.47
CA PHE A 16 2.02 -8.20 -7.97
C PHE A 16 1.50 -9.51 -7.38
N SER A 17 1.69 -10.61 -8.09
CA SER A 17 1.26 -11.94 -7.65
C SER A 17 1.98 -12.37 -6.36
N ALA A 18 3.28 -12.10 -6.25
CA ALA A 18 4.08 -12.35 -5.05
C ALA A 18 3.61 -11.50 -3.86
N ALA A 19 3.26 -10.22 -4.08
CA ALA A 19 2.71 -9.35 -3.04
C ALA A 19 1.36 -9.87 -2.54
N VAL A 20 0.47 -10.31 -3.44
CA VAL A 20 -0.81 -10.94 -3.07
C VAL A 20 -0.55 -12.19 -2.22
N ALA A 21 0.37 -13.07 -2.62
CA ALA A 21 0.70 -14.28 -1.88
C ALA A 21 1.27 -13.94 -0.49
N MET A 22 2.24 -13.03 -0.40
CA MET A 22 2.84 -12.59 0.86
C MET A 22 1.78 -12.06 1.84
N ILE A 23 0.80 -11.28 1.36
CA ILE A 23 -0.27 -10.74 2.21
C ILE A 23 -1.30 -11.83 2.59
N LEU A 24 -1.57 -12.79 1.71
CA LEU A 24 -2.47 -13.90 2.03
C LEU A 24 -1.90 -14.80 3.11
N ASP A 25 -0.59 -15.06 3.07
CA ASP A 25 0.13 -15.89 4.02
C ASP A 25 0.49 -15.16 5.32
N CYS A 26 0.24 -13.84 5.37
CA CYS A 26 0.51 -13.01 6.55
C CYS A 26 -0.43 -13.39 7.71
N PRO A 27 0.11 -13.86 8.84
CA PRO A 27 -0.71 -14.17 10.02
C PRO A 27 -1.10 -12.92 10.82
N GLY A 28 -0.42 -11.81 10.59
CA GLY A 28 -0.66 -10.51 11.23
C GLY A 28 -1.55 -9.59 10.41
N ARG A 29 -1.17 -8.33 10.34
CA ARG A 29 -1.91 -7.26 9.66
C ARG A 29 -1.09 -6.67 8.54
N VAL A 30 -1.76 -5.98 7.62
CA VAL A 30 -1.08 -5.13 6.63
C VAL A 30 -0.93 -3.72 7.21
N VAL A 31 0.30 -3.32 7.43
CA VAL A 31 0.65 -1.96 7.89
C VAL A 31 1.00 -1.12 6.67
N ILE A 32 0.31 -0.01 6.47
CA ILE A 32 0.57 0.87 5.32
C ILE A 32 1.20 2.16 5.82
N THR A 33 2.30 2.57 5.20
CA THR A 33 3.04 3.78 5.59
C THR A 33 3.42 4.61 4.37
N GLY A 34 3.58 5.92 4.56
CA GLY A 34 3.96 6.87 3.53
C GLY A 34 3.83 8.30 4.02
N MET A 35 4.47 9.25 3.35
CA MET A 35 4.50 10.65 3.75
C MET A 35 3.66 11.53 2.83
N GLY A 36 3.10 12.62 3.36
CA GLY A 36 2.39 13.62 2.57
C GLY A 36 1.22 13.03 1.75
N LYS A 37 1.19 13.28 0.44
CA LYS A 37 0.14 12.76 -0.45
C LYS A 37 0.17 11.24 -0.57
N SER A 38 1.35 10.63 -0.57
CA SER A 38 1.48 9.15 -0.51
C SER A 38 0.88 8.59 0.79
N GLY A 39 1.04 9.31 1.91
CA GLY A 39 0.42 8.94 3.19
C GLY A 39 -1.12 9.02 3.15
N ILE A 40 -1.69 10.03 2.47
CA ILE A 40 -3.14 10.13 2.27
C ILE A 40 -3.66 8.93 1.45
N ILE A 41 -2.97 8.57 0.37
CA ILE A 41 -3.28 7.38 -0.42
C ILE A 41 -3.15 6.12 0.45
N GLY A 42 -2.08 6.01 1.24
CA GLY A 42 -1.87 4.90 2.16
C GLY A 42 -3.00 4.74 3.19
N ARG A 43 -3.51 5.83 3.75
CA ARG A 43 -4.69 5.81 4.65
C ARG A 43 -5.94 5.26 3.93
N LYS A 44 -6.18 5.69 2.69
CA LYS A 44 -7.29 5.17 1.89
C LYS A 44 -7.11 3.67 1.60
N MET A 45 -5.92 3.24 1.24
CA MET A 45 -5.62 1.83 1.01
C MET A 45 -5.85 0.99 2.27
N ALA A 46 -5.38 1.44 3.44
CA ALA A 46 -5.60 0.76 4.71
C ALA A 46 -7.11 0.59 4.99
N ALA A 47 -7.89 1.65 4.80
CA ALA A 47 -9.34 1.59 4.96
C ALA A 47 -10.00 0.61 3.98
N THR A 48 -9.56 0.58 2.71
CA THR A 48 -10.07 -0.36 1.70
C THR A 48 -9.72 -1.80 2.09
N PHE A 49 -8.48 -2.11 2.45
CA PHE A 49 -8.08 -3.45 2.88
C PHE A 49 -8.90 -3.92 4.08
N ALA A 50 -9.01 -3.09 5.13
CA ALA A 50 -9.78 -3.42 6.32
C ALA A 50 -11.25 -3.72 5.99
N SER A 51 -11.88 -2.89 5.14
CA SER A 51 -13.28 -3.05 4.75
C SER A 51 -13.54 -4.22 3.80
N THR A 52 -12.51 -4.75 3.16
CA THR A 52 -12.58 -5.87 2.21
C THR A 52 -12.00 -7.17 2.76
N GLY A 53 -11.83 -7.28 4.09
CA GLY A 53 -11.48 -8.53 4.76
C GLY A 53 -9.99 -8.77 4.96
N THR A 54 -9.14 -7.76 4.75
CA THR A 54 -7.71 -7.81 5.08
C THR A 54 -7.43 -6.85 6.23
N PRO A 55 -7.19 -7.33 7.46
CA PRO A 55 -6.91 -6.47 8.60
C PRO A 55 -5.72 -5.54 8.33
N SER A 56 -5.92 -4.24 8.45
CA SER A 56 -4.88 -3.26 8.12
C SER A 56 -5.05 -1.96 8.89
N PHE A 57 -3.94 -1.22 9.01
CA PHE A 57 -3.94 0.13 9.55
C PHE A 57 -2.83 0.97 8.89
N TYR A 58 -2.93 2.27 9.05
CA TYR A 58 -1.93 3.21 8.57
C TYR A 58 -1.02 3.63 9.71
N LEU A 59 0.30 3.57 9.48
CA LEU A 59 1.35 4.07 10.36
C LEU A 59 2.00 5.30 9.72
N HIS A 60 1.95 6.44 10.41
CA HIS A 60 2.65 7.63 9.95
C HIS A 60 4.16 7.48 10.21
N PRO A 61 5.04 7.59 9.19
CA PRO A 61 6.45 7.27 9.38
C PRO A 61 7.17 8.21 10.36
N ALA A 62 6.77 9.48 10.46
CA ALA A 62 7.33 10.39 11.45
C ALA A 62 6.94 10.00 12.89
N GLU A 63 5.70 9.56 13.12
CA GLU A 63 5.28 9.03 14.44
C GLU A 63 5.97 7.69 14.73
N GLY A 64 6.22 6.89 13.68
CA GLY A 64 7.01 5.67 13.77
C GLY A 64 8.39 5.90 14.39
N ILE A 65 9.07 6.97 14.01
CA ILE A 65 10.38 7.34 14.58
C ILE A 65 10.27 7.64 16.09
N HIS A 66 9.11 8.08 16.55
CA HIS A 66 8.85 8.50 17.93
C HIS A 66 8.14 7.44 18.78
N GLY A 67 8.00 6.19 18.31
CA GLY A 67 7.53 5.09 19.13
C GLY A 67 6.41 4.25 18.53
N ASP A 68 5.64 4.76 17.54
CA ASP A 68 4.51 4.05 16.96
C ASP A 68 4.92 2.77 16.19
N LEU A 69 6.23 2.58 15.93
CA LEU A 69 6.75 1.29 15.45
C LEU A 69 6.46 0.14 16.41
N GLY A 70 6.18 0.41 17.68
CA GLY A 70 5.71 -0.59 18.64
C GLY A 70 4.36 -1.24 18.28
N MET A 71 3.61 -0.67 17.32
CA MET A 71 2.40 -1.28 16.77
C MET A 71 2.68 -2.38 15.74
N VAL A 72 3.92 -2.47 15.22
CA VAL A 72 4.32 -3.43 14.18
C VAL A 72 4.95 -4.65 14.83
N THR A 73 4.60 -5.82 14.33
CA THR A 73 5.14 -7.11 14.79
C THR A 73 5.83 -7.87 13.65
N GLU A 74 6.61 -8.89 13.98
CA GLU A 74 7.25 -9.79 13.01
C GLU A 74 6.25 -10.53 12.11
N SER A 75 5.01 -10.64 12.57
CA SER A 75 3.91 -11.27 11.83
C SER A 75 3.26 -10.37 10.79
N ASP A 76 3.58 -9.08 10.76
CA ASP A 76 2.94 -8.09 9.89
C ASP A 76 3.66 -8.00 8.53
N VAL A 77 2.92 -7.55 7.52
CA VAL A 77 3.47 -7.11 6.23
C VAL A 77 3.32 -5.59 6.14
N VAL A 78 4.42 -4.90 5.87
CA VAL A 78 4.44 -3.44 5.72
C VAL A 78 4.43 -3.08 4.24
N ILE A 79 3.51 -2.22 3.80
CA ILE A 79 3.51 -1.61 2.46
C ILE A 79 3.95 -0.16 2.61
N ALA A 80 5.12 0.17 2.11
CA ALA A 80 5.67 1.52 2.16
C ALA A 80 5.48 2.25 0.82
N LEU A 81 4.77 3.38 0.84
CA LEU A 81 4.50 4.20 -0.34
C LEU A 81 5.45 5.40 -0.41
N SER A 82 6.18 5.50 -1.51
CA SER A 82 7.00 6.67 -1.83
C SER A 82 7.20 6.78 -3.34
N ASN A 83 6.69 7.82 -3.98
CA ASN A 83 6.84 7.97 -5.44
C ASN A 83 8.33 8.03 -5.85
N SER A 84 9.17 8.79 -5.15
CA SER A 84 10.62 8.82 -5.41
C SER A 84 11.34 7.56 -4.90
N GLY A 85 10.79 6.91 -3.86
CA GLY A 85 11.45 5.86 -3.11
C GLY A 85 12.60 6.37 -2.22
N GLU A 86 12.74 7.70 -2.08
CA GLU A 86 13.82 8.38 -1.34
C GLU A 86 13.28 9.27 -0.20
N THR A 87 12.02 9.09 0.21
CA THR A 87 11.41 9.87 1.30
C THR A 87 12.13 9.58 2.62
N GLY A 88 12.78 10.57 3.20
CA GLY A 88 13.66 10.42 4.36
C GLY A 88 12.99 9.74 5.54
N GLU A 89 11.77 10.16 5.92
CA GLU A 89 11.03 9.61 7.06
C GLU A 89 10.68 8.13 6.84
N VAL A 90 10.37 7.73 5.60
CA VAL A 90 10.11 6.33 5.26
C VAL A 90 11.40 5.51 5.35
N LEU A 91 12.49 6.02 4.78
CA LEU A 91 13.80 5.33 4.83
C LEU A 91 14.32 5.20 6.27
N HIS A 92 14.05 6.17 7.12
CA HIS A 92 14.52 6.19 8.52
C HIS A 92 13.95 5.03 9.36
N ILE A 93 12.72 4.60 9.08
CA ILE A 93 12.07 3.50 9.82
C ILE A 93 12.46 2.10 9.31
N LEU A 94 13.06 1.97 8.11
CA LEU A 94 13.36 0.67 7.50
C LEU A 94 14.29 -0.20 8.36
N PRO A 95 15.40 0.31 8.96
CA PRO A 95 16.26 -0.52 9.80
C PRO A 95 15.51 -1.12 10.99
N SER A 96 14.58 -0.35 11.58
CA SER A 96 13.78 -0.82 12.70
C SER A 96 12.75 -1.86 12.26
N LEU A 97 12.07 -1.66 11.13
CA LEU A 97 11.14 -2.65 10.56
C LEU A 97 11.84 -3.99 10.26
N ARG A 98 13.06 -3.93 9.70
CA ARG A 98 13.88 -5.14 9.49
C ARG A 98 14.28 -5.82 10.80
N ARG A 99 14.61 -5.05 11.84
CA ARG A 99 14.95 -5.60 13.17
C ARG A 99 13.72 -6.24 13.84
N ILE A 100 12.53 -5.68 13.64
CA ILE A 100 11.26 -6.27 14.09
C ILE A 100 11.00 -7.60 13.36
N GLY A 101 11.48 -7.75 12.12
CA GLY A 101 11.28 -8.94 11.30
C GLY A 101 10.06 -8.86 10.38
N ALA A 102 9.38 -7.72 10.31
CA ALA A 102 8.25 -7.52 9.41
C ALA A 102 8.67 -7.59 7.94
N LYS A 103 7.84 -8.19 7.09
CA LYS A 103 8.05 -8.22 5.64
C LYS A 103 7.72 -6.87 5.03
N LEU A 104 8.48 -6.48 4.01
CA LEU A 104 8.38 -5.15 3.41
C LEU A 104 8.07 -5.21 1.92
N ILE A 105 7.00 -4.55 1.52
CA ILE A 105 6.63 -4.30 0.13
C ILE A 105 6.82 -2.80 -0.15
N ALA A 106 7.66 -2.46 -1.13
CA ALA A 106 7.77 -1.10 -1.64
C ALA A 106 6.73 -0.85 -2.73
N MET A 107 5.98 0.23 -2.64
CA MET A 107 5.16 0.75 -3.72
C MET A 107 5.74 2.10 -4.17
N VAL A 108 6.46 2.10 -5.28
CA VAL A 108 7.32 3.21 -5.69
C VAL A 108 7.13 3.59 -7.15
N GLY A 109 7.51 4.81 -7.51
CA GLY A 109 7.59 5.26 -8.90
C GLY A 109 8.99 5.06 -9.51
N ASN A 110 9.98 4.65 -8.70
CA ASN A 110 11.33 4.34 -9.14
C ASN A 110 11.79 3.03 -8.51
N ALA A 111 11.85 1.96 -9.31
CA ALA A 111 12.26 0.62 -8.87
C ALA A 111 13.74 0.53 -8.48
N GLU A 112 14.58 1.51 -8.87
CA GLU A 112 15.99 1.57 -8.51
C GLU A 112 16.27 2.37 -7.22
N SER A 113 15.21 2.83 -6.55
CA SER A 113 15.30 3.63 -5.34
C SER A 113 15.82 2.87 -4.12
N SER A 114 16.23 3.64 -3.10
CA SER A 114 16.68 3.09 -1.82
C SER A 114 15.58 2.27 -1.13
N LEU A 115 14.33 2.70 -1.19
CA LEU A 115 13.20 1.95 -0.63
C LEU A 115 13.02 0.61 -1.35
N ALA A 116 13.04 0.60 -2.68
CA ALA A 116 12.91 -0.62 -3.48
C ALA A 116 14.01 -1.63 -3.15
N LYS A 117 15.28 -1.19 -3.16
CA LYS A 117 16.46 -2.04 -2.86
C LYS A 117 16.46 -2.60 -1.44
N ASN A 118 15.74 -1.98 -0.53
CA ASN A 118 15.61 -2.41 0.85
C ASN A 118 14.28 -3.12 1.16
N SER A 119 13.54 -3.57 0.15
CA SER A 119 12.25 -4.25 0.30
C SER A 119 12.31 -5.69 -0.19
N ASP A 120 11.41 -6.54 0.33
CA ASP A 120 11.31 -7.95 -0.10
C ASP A 120 10.64 -8.05 -1.48
N ILE A 121 9.67 -7.14 -1.75
CA ILE A 121 8.98 -7.04 -3.04
C ILE A 121 8.87 -5.56 -3.43
N THR A 122 9.05 -5.27 -4.71
CA THR A 122 8.86 -3.94 -5.27
C THR A 122 7.70 -3.93 -6.25
N LEU A 123 6.72 -3.04 -6.02
CA LEU A 123 5.61 -2.75 -6.91
C LEU A 123 5.87 -1.40 -7.60
N ASP A 124 6.15 -1.45 -8.89
CA ASP A 124 6.38 -0.25 -9.71
C ASP A 124 5.04 0.38 -10.12
N VAL A 125 4.74 1.54 -9.54
CA VAL A 125 3.57 2.38 -9.84
C VAL A 125 3.96 3.70 -10.51
N GLY A 126 5.16 3.76 -11.08
CA GLY A 126 5.69 4.94 -11.75
C GLY A 126 4.79 5.40 -12.90
N VAL A 127 4.77 6.68 -13.14
CA VAL A 127 4.04 7.32 -14.25
C VAL A 127 4.99 8.10 -15.13
N SER A 128 4.70 8.14 -16.43
CA SER A 128 5.52 8.85 -17.41
C SER A 128 5.52 10.38 -17.18
N GLN A 129 4.42 10.92 -16.65
CA GLN A 129 4.29 12.35 -16.32
C GLN A 129 3.14 12.62 -15.35
N GLU A 130 3.27 13.70 -14.58
CA GLU A 130 2.16 14.23 -13.80
C GLU A 130 1.14 14.96 -14.69
N ALA A 131 -0.14 15.00 -14.28
CA ALA A 131 -1.16 15.77 -14.98
C ALA A 131 -1.08 17.28 -14.68
N CYS A 132 -0.28 17.67 -13.72
CA CYS A 132 -0.01 19.06 -13.39
C CYS A 132 0.76 19.74 -14.54
N PRO A 133 0.31 20.91 -15.04
CA PRO A 133 1.03 21.63 -16.12
C PRO A 133 2.48 21.98 -15.78
N LEU A 134 2.80 22.12 -14.49
CA LEU A 134 4.16 22.36 -14.01
C LEU A 134 4.96 21.08 -13.77
N GLY A 135 4.32 19.89 -13.87
CA GLY A 135 4.96 18.61 -13.56
C GLY A 135 5.32 18.40 -12.09
N LEU A 136 4.85 19.26 -11.18
CA LEU A 136 5.27 19.27 -9.77
C LEU A 136 4.25 18.64 -8.81
N ALA A 137 2.96 18.91 -9.03
CA ALA A 137 1.92 18.41 -8.13
C ALA A 137 1.67 16.92 -8.37
N PRO A 138 1.81 16.06 -7.34
CA PRO A 138 1.45 14.64 -7.43
C PRO A 138 -0.04 14.49 -7.78
N THR A 139 -0.30 13.95 -8.94
CA THR A 139 -1.65 13.82 -9.54
C THR A 139 -1.79 12.44 -10.21
N SER A 140 -1.12 12.23 -11.35
CA SER A 140 -1.11 10.92 -12.01
C SER A 140 -0.45 9.86 -11.14
N SER A 141 0.66 10.18 -10.47
CA SER A 141 1.37 9.26 -9.57
C SER A 141 0.50 8.81 -8.39
N THR A 142 -0.21 9.73 -7.74
CA THR A 142 -1.12 9.39 -6.64
C THR A 142 -2.33 8.60 -7.11
N THR A 143 -2.87 8.90 -8.29
CA THR A 143 -3.96 8.15 -8.90
C THR A 143 -3.52 6.73 -9.29
N ALA A 144 -2.31 6.58 -9.83
CA ALA A 144 -1.71 5.30 -10.17
C ALA A 144 -1.52 4.42 -8.91
N ALA A 145 -0.90 4.97 -7.87
CA ALA A 145 -0.71 4.28 -6.60
C ALA A 145 -2.05 3.84 -5.98
N LEU A 146 -3.06 4.72 -6.04
CA LEU A 146 -4.41 4.40 -5.55
C LEU A 146 -5.06 3.26 -6.34
N ALA A 147 -5.04 3.34 -7.68
CA ALA A 147 -5.64 2.32 -8.55
C ALA A 147 -4.95 0.95 -8.35
N TYR A 148 -3.63 0.95 -8.23
CA TYR A 148 -2.86 -0.27 -8.00
C TYR A 148 -3.12 -0.88 -6.63
N GLY A 149 -3.23 -0.03 -5.59
CA GLY A 149 -3.61 -0.43 -4.24
C GLY A 149 -5.02 -1.03 -4.17
N ASP A 150 -5.98 -0.46 -4.90
CA ASP A 150 -7.34 -1.01 -5.00
C ASP A 150 -7.34 -2.35 -5.75
N ALA A 151 -6.56 -2.48 -6.82
CA ALA A 151 -6.39 -3.76 -7.52
C ALA A 151 -5.85 -4.85 -6.57
N LEU A 152 -4.86 -4.50 -5.73
CA LEU A 152 -4.30 -5.41 -4.71
C LEU A 152 -5.37 -5.82 -3.68
N ALA A 153 -6.15 -4.86 -3.17
CA ALA A 153 -7.24 -5.14 -2.22
C ALA A 153 -8.31 -6.07 -2.82
N LEU A 154 -8.69 -5.84 -4.09
CA LEU A 154 -9.70 -6.66 -4.78
C LEU A 154 -9.18 -8.06 -5.11
N ALA A 155 -7.89 -8.20 -5.45
CA ALA A 155 -7.26 -9.51 -5.63
C ALA A 155 -7.30 -10.32 -4.33
N LEU A 156 -6.97 -9.68 -3.20
CA LEU A 156 -7.06 -10.29 -1.86
C LEU A 156 -8.49 -10.67 -1.47
N LEU A 157 -9.46 -9.77 -1.69
CA LEU A 157 -10.89 -10.03 -1.48
C LEU A 157 -11.34 -11.28 -2.24
N SER A 158 -10.97 -11.37 -3.53
CA SER A 158 -11.30 -12.53 -4.38
C SER A 158 -10.65 -13.82 -3.87
N LYS A 159 -9.35 -13.78 -3.55
CA LYS A 159 -8.61 -14.95 -3.04
C LYS A 159 -9.13 -15.43 -1.68
N ARG A 160 -9.53 -14.50 -0.79
CA ARG A 160 -10.14 -14.81 0.51
C ARG A 160 -11.59 -15.25 0.39
N LYS A 161 -12.19 -15.18 -0.81
CA LYS A 161 -13.63 -15.47 -1.04
C LYS A 161 -14.54 -14.64 -0.13
N PHE A 162 -14.15 -13.36 0.09
CA PHE A 162 -14.87 -12.45 0.98
C PHE A 162 -16.25 -12.14 0.41
N THR A 163 -17.28 -12.29 1.24
CA THR A 163 -18.69 -12.26 0.81
C THR A 163 -19.37 -10.91 1.08
N ALA A 164 -20.49 -10.66 0.39
CA ALA A 164 -21.31 -9.47 0.64
C ALA A 164 -21.85 -9.44 2.08
N SER A 165 -22.17 -10.59 2.68
CA SER A 165 -22.59 -10.67 4.08
C SER A 165 -21.48 -10.28 5.05
N GLN A 166 -20.26 -10.67 4.79
CA GLN A 166 -19.09 -10.22 5.59
C GLN A 166 -18.83 -8.71 5.41
N PHE A 167 -19.01 -8.20 4.18
CA PHE A 167 -18.91 -6.76 3.91
C PHE A 167 -19.95 -5.96 4.71
N ALA A 168 -21.19 -6.46 4.80
CA ALA A 168 -22.26 -5.83 5.58
C ALA A 168 -21.91 -5.70 7.07
N VAL A 169 -21.23 -6.69 7.65
CA VAL A 169 -20.78 -6.65 9.05
C VAL A 169 -19.86 -5.46 9.32
N PHE A 170 -19.00 -5.12 8.37
CA PHE A 170 -18.07 -3.97 8.51
C PHE A 170 -18.70 -2.62 8.17
N HIS A 171 -19.93 -2.64 7.59
CA HIS A 171 -20.65 -1.42 7.17
C HIS A 171 -22.06 -1.33 7.78
N PRO A 172 -22.23 -1.42 9.11
CA PRO A 172 -23.57 -1.53 9.73
C PRO A 172 -24.47 -0.30 9.50
N GLY A 173 -23.88 0.87 9.24
CA GLY A 173 -24.62 2.11 8.96
C GLY A 173 -24.91 2.36 7.48
N GLY A 174 -24.33 1.59 6.58
CA GLY A 174 -24.49 1.77 5.13
C GLY A 174 -25.75 1.12 4.56
N SER A 175 -26.15 1.53 3.35
CA SER A 175 -27.28 0.93 2.62
C SER A 175 -27.09 -0.57 2.36
N LEU A 176 -25.86 -1.05 2.30
CA LEU A 176 -25.49 -2.46 2.12
C LEU A 176 -25.54 -3.28 3.43
N GLY A 177 -25.35 -2.62 4.58
CA GLY A 177 -25.43 -3.25 5.90
C GLY A 177 -26.86 -3.36 6.45
N ARG A 178 -27.83 -2.72 5.80
CA ARG A 178 -29.25 -2.71 6.22
C ARG A 178 -30.13 -3.71 5.46
N LYS A 179 -29.57 -4.48 4.57
CA LYS A 179 -30.21 -5.59 3.89
C LYS A 179 -29.78 -6.89 4.57
#